data_779a979cbe57f15cf19e4ffc1401cc64
#
_entry.id   779a979cbe57f15cf19e4ffc1401cc64
#
_cell.length_a   1.000
_cell.length_b   1.000
_cell.length_c   1.000
_cell.angle_alpha   90.00
_cell.angle_beta   90.00
_cell.angle_gamma   90.00
#
_symmetry.space_group_name_H-M   'P 1'
#
loop_
_entity.id
_entity.type
_entity.pdbx_description
1 polymer ?
#
loop_
_entity_poly.entity_id
_entity_poly.type
_entity_poly.pdbx_seq_one_letter_code
_entity_poly.pdbx_strand_id
1 'polypeptide(L)'
;MVKVGLVDDYRVDLEKLEAIMSRMQNVEIVFSTDSAEEAYSRVKNGDIDLLLADIEMPHMSGYELADLIRSHSLDVDVIFVTGNGGYAVHAFDLNVHDYIMKPYHADRLNASFDRYLKKKTETSLNGRILIKQKSEMHVLQKKDIIFAERTGRSTTIVTTAEEVQTYQTLNDIKGDLPEKDFLRSHRSFIINIHYIKHFSAYTKHSFTVSFEGTPKKAMITKQQLDYFQNYYF
;
A
#
# COMPACT_ATOMS: atom_id res chain seq x y z
N MET A 1 14.79 7.45 -5.22
CA MET A 1 14.20 8.30 -6.28
C MET A 1 12.82 7.76 -6.54
N VAL A 2 11.85 8.63 -6.82
CA VAL A 2 10.48 8.27 -7.21
C VAL A 2 10.45 8.10 -8.72
N LYS A 3 10.03 6.94 -9.17
CA LYS A 3 9.89 6.60 -10.59
C LYS A 3 8.53 7.08 -11.08
N VAL A 4 8.53 7.96 -12.05
CA VAL A 4 7.34 8.66 -12.55
C VAL A 4 7.07 8.32 -14.00
N GLY A 5 5.80 8.01 -14.31
CA GLY A 5 5.26 7.94 -15.67
C GLY A 5 4.44 9.19 -15.96
N LEU A 6 4.50 9.67 -17.20
CA LEU A 6 3.72 10.81 -17.67
C LEU A 6 2.87 10.38 -18.87
N VAL A 7 1.60 10.79 -18.88
CA VAL A 7 0.71 10.53 -20.04
C VAL A 7 -0.24 11.71 -20.27
N ASP A 8 -0.22 12.23 -21.50
CA ASP A 8 -1.05 13.34 -21.95
C ASP A 8 -1.05 13.35 -23.47
N ASP A 9 -2.21 13.31 -24.12
CA ASP A 9 -2.31 13.29 -25.60
C ASP A 9 -1.96 14.63 -26.24
N TYR A 10 -1.93 15.72 -25.43
CA TYR A 10 -1.51 17.02 -25.90
C TYR A 10 -0.02 17.24 -25.65
N ARG A 11 0.78 17.11 -26.71
CA ARG A 11 2.25 17.13 -26.65
C ARG A 11 2.84 18.33 -25.91
N VAL A 12 2.23 19.53 -26.05
CA VAL A 12 2.70 20.73 -25.37
C VAL A 12 2.57 20.64 -23.86
N ASP A 13 1.48 20.02 -23.37
CA ASP A 13 1.25 19.80 -21.95
C ASP A 13 2.18 18.70 -21.40
N LEU A 14 2.42 17.66 -22.20
CA LEU A 14 3.36 16.60 -21.88
C LEU A 14 4.80 17.15 -21.73
N GLU A 15 5.28 17.93 -22.70
CA GLU A 15 6.60 18.59 -22.65
C GLU A 15 6.71 19.54 -21.44
N LYS A 16 5.63 20.24 -21.09
CA LYS A 16 5.58 21.08 -19.88
C LYS A 16 5.68 20.26 -18.59
N LEU A 17 4.96 19.14 -18.50
CA LEU A 17 5.05 18.20 -17.37
C LEU A 17 6.47 17.68 -17.22
N GLU A 18 7.07 17.20 -18.31
CA GLU A 18 8.47 16.72 -18.32
C GLU A 18 9.44 17.80 -17.83
N ALA A 19 9.30 19.03 -18.34
CA ALA A 19 10.17 20.13 -17.97
C ALA A 19 10.08 20.50 -16.48
N ILE A 20 8.90 20.36 -15.87
CA ILE A 20 8.72 20.63 -14.44
C ILE A 20 9.23 19.44 -13.62
N MET A 21 8.81 18.22 -13.96
CA MET A 21 9.16 17.02 -13.19
C MET A 21 10.67 16.72 -13.22
N SER A 22 11.35 16.97 -14.34
CA SER A 22 12.81 16.77 -14.48
C SER A 22 13.65 17.74 -13.61
N ARG A 23 13.08 18.85 -13.14
CA ARG A 23 13.74 19.79 -12.23
C ARG A 23 13.57 19.44 -10.77
N MET A 24 12.66 18.51 -10.45
CA MET A 24 12.38 18.09 -9.08
C MET A 24 13.48 17.17 -8.56
N GLN A 25 13.89 17.37 -7.31
CA GLN A 25 14.80 16.45 -6.65
C GLN A 25 14.09 15.12 -6.38
N ASN A 26 14.82 14.02 -6.47
CA ASN A 26 14.33 12.66 -6.22
C ASN A 26 13.27 12.13 -7.21
N VAL A 27 13.16 12.71 -8.40
CA VAL A 27 12.30 12.24 -9.50
C VAL A 27 13.15 11.57 -10.57
N GLU A 28 12.65 10.44 -11.09
CA GLU A 28 13.14 9.75 -12.28
C GLU A 28 11.96 9.55 -13.23
N ILE A 29 11.94 10.23 -14.36
CA ILE A 29 10.92 10.00 -15.39
C ILE A 29 11.28 8.72 -16.14
N VAL A 30 10.48 7.67 -15.93
CA VAL A 30 10.72 6.33 -16.53
C VAL A 30 10.15 6.26 -17.94
N PHE A 31 9.02 6.92 -18.17
CA PHE A 31 8.42 7.06 -19.49
C PHE A 31 7.56 8.33 -19.59
N SER A 32 7.34 8.74 -20.82
CA SER A 32 6.43 9.80 -21.22
C SER A 32 5.77 9.36 -22.53
N THR A 33 4.44 9.40 -22.60
CA THR A 33 3.69 8.90 -23.74
C THR A 33 2.41 9.70 -23.96
N ASP A 34 1.89 9.70 -25.19
CA ASP A 34 0.63 10.31 -25.57
C ASP A 34 -0.54 9.31 -25.60
N SER A 35 -0.31 8.04 -25.23
CA SER A 35 -1.30 6.97 -25.25
C SER A 35 -1.51 6.36 -23.88
N ALA A 36 -2.78 6.31 -23.43
CA ALA A 36 -3.17 5.66 -22.19
C ALA A 36 -2.92 4.14 -22.22
N GLU A 37 -3.09 3.49 -23.38
CA GLU A 37 -2.84 2.06 -23.55
C GLU A 37 -1.34 1.74 -23.40
N GLU A 38 -0.47 2.58 -23.98
CA GLU A 38 0.97 2.44 -23.79
C GLU A 38 1.32 2.68 -22.32
N ALA A 39 0.79 3.74 -21.69
CA ALA A 39 0.99 4.00 -20.27
C ALA A 39 0.58 2.80 -19.42
N TYR A 40 -0.59 2.20 -19.66
CA TYR A 40 -1.02 1.00 -18.96
C TYR A 40 -0.06 -0.18 -19.12
N SER A 41 0.41 -0.42 -20.35
CA SER A 41 1.39 -1.48 -20.64
C SER A 41 2.71 -1.25 -19.87
N ARG A 42 3.18 0.01 -19.81
CA ARG A 42 4.38 0.40 -19.07
C ARG A 42 4.20 0.21 -17.55
N VAL A 43 3.05 0.66 -17.01
CA VAL A 43 2.71 0.48 -15.59
C VAL A 43 2.67 -1.00 -15.22
N LYS A 44 2.04 -1.84 -16.04
CA LYS A 44 1.91 -3.28 -15.79
C LYS A 44 3.26 -4.02 -15.80
N ASN A 45 4.18 -3.60 -16.67
CA ASN A 45 5.45 -4.29 -16.90
C ASN A 45 6.64 -3.60 -16.23
N GLY A 46 6.46 -2.43 -15.64
CA GLY A 46 7.52 -1.61 -15.07
C GLY A 46 7.32 -1.28 -13.61
N ASP A 47 8.42 -0.99 -12.97
CA ASP A 47 8.47 -0.43 -11.63
C ASP A 47 8.27 1.09 -11.73
N ILE A 48 7.05 1.58 -11.58
CA ILE A 48 6.78 3.01 -11.37
C ILE A 48 6.06 3.20 -10.04
N ASP A 49 6.30 4.34 -9.41
CA ASP A 49 5.71 4.70 -8.13
C ASP A 49 4.51 5.64 -8.30
N LEU A 50 4.55 6.50 -9.33
CA LEU A 50 3.60 7.58 -9.53
C LEU A 50 3.33 7.79 -11.02
N LEU A 51 2.06 7.88 -11.39
CA LEU A 51 1.60 8.24 -12.73
C LEU A 51 0.93 9.63 -12.69
N LEU A 52 1.39 10.55 -13.55
CA LEU A 52 0.66 11.79 -13.85
C LEU A 52 -0.07 11.59 -15.16
N ALA A 53 -1.40 11.76 -15.15
CA ALA A 53 -2.23 11.46 -16.31
C ALA A 53 -3.23 12.58 -16.60
N ASP A 54 -3.36 12.96 -17.89
CA ASP A 54 -4.57 13.67 -18.30
C ASP A 54 -5.76 12.72 -18.28
N ILE A 55 -6.94 13.26 -18.06
CA ILE A 55 -8.20 12.50 -18.09
C ILE A 55 -8.76 12.41 -19.50
N GLU A 56 -8.72 13.52 -20.25
CA GLU A 56 -9.30 13.59 -21.58
C GLU A 56 -8.30 13.16 -22.64
N MET A 57 -8.26 11.88 -22.91
CA MET A 57 -7.42 11.29 -23.97
C MET A 57 -8.27 10.43 -24.91
N PRO A 58 -7.88 10.31 -26.21
CA PRO A 58 -8.59 9.47 -27.17
C PRO A 58 -8.46 7.98 -26.80
N HIS A 59 -9.44 7.19 -27.22
CA HIS A 59 -9.53 5.73 -27.04
C HIS A 59 -9.72 5.28 -25.58
N MET A 60 -8.78 5.59 -24.70
CA MET A 60 -8.85 5.30 -23.28
C MET A 60 -8.60 6.59 -22.49
N SER A 61 -9.55 6.98 -21.67
CA SER A 61 -9.41 8.12 -20.76
C SER A 61 -8.43 7.82 -19.63
N GLY A 62 -7.83 8.87 -19.05
CA GLY A 62 -7.00 8.72 -17.84
C GLY A 62 -7.78 8.17 -16.65
N TYR A 63 -9.10 8.42 -16.62
CA TYR A 63 -9.97 7.83 -15.59
C TYR A 63 -10.07 6.30 -15.76
N GLU A 64 -10.31 5.80 -16.97
CA GLU A 64 -10.34 4.34 -17.26
C GLU A 64 -8.97 3.71 -17.02
N LEU A 65 -7.88 4.41 -17.34
CA LEU A 65 -6.51 3.97 -17.03
C LEU A 65 -6.32 3.80 -15.52
N ALA A 66 -6.73 4.78 -14.70
CA ALA A 66 -6.63 4.71 -13.25
C ALA A 66 -7.52 3.59 -12.67
N ASP A 67 -8.71 3.37 -13.22
CA ASP A 67 -9.59 2.26 -12.81
C ASP A 67 -8.98 0.90 -13.13
N LEU A 68 -8.33 0.74 -14.30
CA LEU A 68 -7.59 -0.47 -14.64
C LEU A 68 -6.40 -0.71 -13.71
N ILE A 69 -5.64 0.33 -13.36
CA ILE A 69 -4.53 0.25 -12.39
C ILE A 69 -5.05 -0.27 -11.05
N ARG A 70 -6.16 0.29 -10.56
CA ARG A 70 -6.80 -0.11 -9.30
C ARG A 70 -7.36 -1.53 -9.35
N SER A 71 -8.12 -1.88 -10.39
CA SER A 71 -8.78 -3.18 -10.53
C SER A 71 -7.79 -4.34 -10.64
N HIS A 72 -6.58 -4.08 -11.16
CA HIS A 72 -5.49 -5.03 -11.21
C HIS A 72 -4.55 -4.97 -10.00
N SER A 73 -4.90 -4.17 -8.96
CA SER A 73 -4.13 -4.02 -7.72
C SER A 73 -2.66 -3.65 -7.99
N LEU A 74 -2.39 -2.84 -9.01
CA LEU A 74 -1.05 -2.35 -9.31
C LEU A 74 -0.69 -1.27 -8.28
N ASP A 75 0.48 -1.39 -7.67
CA ASP A 75 0.96 -0.48 -6.61
C ASP A 75 1.55 0.82 -7.20
N VAL A 76 0.68 1.61 -7.81
CA VAL A 76 1.01 2.89 -8.44
C VAL A 76 0.01 3.95 -8.00
N ASP A 77 0.51 5.04 -7.41
CA ASP A 77 -0.31 6.21 -7.11
C ASP A 77 -0.56 7.01 -8.40
N VAL A 78 -1.75 7.65 -8.51
CA VAL A 78 -2.12 8.45 -9.68
C VAL A 78 -2.38 9.90 -9.27
N ILE A 79 -1.89 10.85 -10.05
CA ILE A 79 -2.25 12.28 -10.02
C ILE A 79 -2.89 12.61 -11.36
N PHE A 80 -4.11 13.13 -11.33
CA PHE A 80 -4.72 13.68 -12.54
C PHE A 80 -4.25 15.12 -12.78
N VAL A 81 -3.92 15.42 -14.04
CA VAL A 81 -3.52 16.75 -14.51
C VAL A 81 -4.34 17.08 -15.73
N THR A 82 -5.48 17.77 -15.58
CA THR A 82 -6.49 17.87 -16.63
C THR A 82 -7.16 19.24 -16.72
N GLY A 83 -7.68 19.57 -17.89
CA GLY A 83 -8.54 20.75 -18.12
C GLY A 83 -9.99 20.57 -17.65
N ASN A 84 -10.43 19.34 -17.42
CA ASN A 84 -11.82 19.04 -17.08
C ASN A 84 -12.02 18.95 -15.57
N GLY A 85 -12.88 19.81 -15.01
CA GLY A 85 -13.24 19.80 -13.59
C GLY A 85 -14.36 18.80 -13.21
N GLY A 86 -15.05 18.23 -14.19
CA GLY A 86 -16.23 17.37 -13.97
C GLY A 86 -15.91 16.02 -13.32
N TYR A 87 -14.69 15.55 -13.44
CA TYR A 87 -14.27 14.25 -12.88
C TYR A 87 -13.72 14.33 -11.45
N ALA A 88 -13.62 15.53 -10.86
CA ALA A 88 -13.03 15.70 -9.54
C ALA A 88 -13.74 14.88 -8.44
N VAL A 89 -15.07 14.76 -8.49
CA VAL A 89 -15.85 13.95 -7.54
C VAL A 89 -15.57 12.46 -7.75
N HIS A 90 -15.54 12.00 -8.99
CA HIS A 90 -15.28 10.60 -9.34
C HIS A 90 -13.82 10.17 -9.08
N ALA A 91 -12.89 11.11 -9.10
CA ALA A 91 -11.50 10.85 -8.75
C ALA A 91 -11.33 10.41 -7.28
N PHE A 92 -12.24 10.85 -6.39
CA PHE A 92 -12.28 10.38 -4.99
C PHE A 92 -12.57 8.87 -4.90
N ASP A 93 -13.45 8.35 -5.76
CA ASP A 93 -13.80 6.92 -5.77
C ASP A 93 -12.60 6.04 -6.17
N LEU A 94 -11.70 6.58 -7.00
CA LEU A 94 -10.46 5.91 -7.42
C LEU A 94 -9.30 6.08 -6.42
N ASN A 95 -9.49 6.86 -5.35
CA ASN A 95 -8.45 7.14 -4.34
C ASN A 95 -7.14 7.68 -4.96
N VAL A 96 -7.25 8.55 -5.97
CA VAL A 96 -6.09 9.19 -6.58
C VAL A 96 -5.39 10.10 -5.58
N HIS A 97 -4.08 10.27 -5.74
CA HIS A 97 -3.29 11.07 -4.81
C HIS A 97 -3.66 12.56 -4.86
N ASP A 98 -3.87 13.10 -6.06
CA ASP A 98 -4.23 14.51 -6.25
C ASP A 98 -4.93 14.73 -7.59
N TYR A 99 -5.59 15.90 -7.69
CA TYR A 99 -6.26 16.39 -8.89
C TYR A 99 -5.81 17.81 -9.18
N ILE A 100 -5.16 18.02 -10.34
CA ILE A 100 -4.56 19.29 -10.71
C ILE A 100 -5.25 19.81 -11.97
N MET A 101 -5.86 21.00 -11.85
CA MET A 101 -6.52 21.65 -12.97
C MET A 101 -5.54 22.38 -13.86
N LYS A 102 -5.65 22.20 -15.18
CA LYS A 102 -5.00 23.04 -16.20
C LYS A 102 -5.81 24.36 -16.35
N PRO A 103 -5.16 25.53 -16.50
CA PRO A 103 -3.72 25.75 -16.44
C PRO A 103 -3.17 25.74 -15.00
N TYR A 104 -1.97 25.22 -14.81
CA TYR A 104 -1.31 25.15 -13.50
C TYR A 104 0.09 25.80 -13.55
N HIS A 105 0.55 26.24 -12.40
CA HIS A 105 1.94 26.68 -12.17
C HIS A 105 2.78 25.55 -11.60
N ALA A 106 4.11 25.61 -11.78
CA ALA A 106 5.03 24.59 -11.25
C ALA A 106 4.87 24.39 -9.73
N ASP A 107 4.58 25.44 -8.97
CA ASP A 107 4.38 25.36 -7.52
C ASP A 107 3.23 24.45 -7.12
N ARG A 108 2.16 24.34 -7.95
CA ARG A 108 1.04 23.43 -7.70
C ARG A 108 1.45 21.97 -7.82
N LEU A 109 2.28 21.64 -8.83
CA LEU A 109 2.86 20.31 -9.01
C LEU A 109 3.87 20.00 -7.89
N ASN A 110 4.75 20.94 -7.55
CA ASN A 110 5.70 20.79 -6.45
C ASN A 110 4.97 20.48 -5.13
N ALA A 111 3.94 21.26 -4.79
CA ALA A 111 3.15 21.05 -3.58
C ALA A 111 2.42 19.68 -3.56
N SER A 112 1.99 19.19 -4.72
CA SER A 112 1.38 17.86 -4.86
C SER A 112 2.42 16.77 -4.62
N PHE A 113 3.58 16.91 -5.24
CA PHE A 113 4.68 15.95 -5.11
C PHE A 113 5.26 15.92 -3.68
N ASP A 114 5.39 17.07 -3.02
CA ASP A 114 5.81 17.14 -1.62
C ASP A 114 4.83 16.40 -0.69
N ARG A 115 3.52 16.53 -0.91
CA ARG A 115 2.51 15.76 -0.18
C ARG A 115 2.63 14.27 -0.44
N TYR A 116 2.91 13.90 -1.71
CA TYR A 116 3.17 12.50 -2.08
C TYR A 116 4.38 11.93 -1.34
N LEU A 117 5.50 12.63 -1.34
CA LEU A 117 6.71 12.23 -0.63
C LEU A 117 6.46 12.10 0.88
N LYS A 118 5.75 13.07 1.47
CA LYS A 118 5.40 13.04 2.88
C LYS A 118 4.53 11.82 3.22
N LYS A 119 3.47 11.56 2.45
CA LYS A 119 2.62 10.37 2.59
C LYS A 119 3.43 9.08 2.47
N LYS A 120 4.31 8.98 1.47
CA LYS A 120 5.17 7.80 1.26
C LYS A 120 6.16 7.61 2.40
N THR A 121 6.71 8.70 2.96
CA THR A 121 7.60 8.68 4.12
C THR A 121 6.82 8.30 5.39
N GLU A 122 5.65 8.85 5.61
CA GLU A 122 4.77 8.51 6.73
C GLU A 122 4.32 7.04 6.64
N THR A 123 3.97 6.54 5.45
CA THR A 123 3.66 5.13 5.20
C THR A 123 4.89 4.25 5.47
N SER A 124 6.08 4.68 5.10
CA SER A 124 7.34 3.97 5.39
C SER A 124 7.67 3.96 6.88
N LEU A 125 7.41 5.05 7.60
CA LEU A 125 7.54 5.12 9.07
C LEU A 125 6.41 4.35 9.75
N ASN A 126 5.17 4.45 9.27
CA ASN A 126 4.02 3.66 9.72
C ASN A 126 4.14 2.17 9.36
N GLY A 127 4.97 1.82 8.38
CA GLY A 127 5.32 0.45 8.04
C GLY A 127 6.20 -0.25 9.09
N ARG A 128 6.66 0.47 10.12
CA ARG A 128 7.50 -0.05 11.20
C ARG A 128 6.76 -0.05 12.53
N ILE A 129 7.15 -0.98 13.39
CA ILE A 129 6.68 -1.04 14.79
C ILE A 129 7.89 -1.09 15.71
N LEU A 130 7.80 -0.39 16.84
CA LEU A 130 8.82 -0.37 17.86
C LEU A 130 8.47 -1.39 18.96
N ILE A 131 9.32 -2.40 19.11
CA ILE A 131 9.16 -3.45 20.11
C ILE A 131 10.18 -3.23 21.23
N LYS A 132 9.67 -3.03 22.44
CA LYS A 132 10.49 -2.83 23.64
C LYS A 132 10.86 -4.18 24.26
N GLN A 133 12.15 -4.43 24.42
CA GLN A 133 12.69 -5.61 25.10
C GLN A 133 13.69 -5.15 26.18
N LYS A 134 13.33 -5.30 27.47
CA LYS A 134 14.17 -4.89 28.63
C LYS A 134 14.94 -3.58 28.41
N SER A 135 16.20 -3.67 27.95
CA SER A 135 17.11 -2.55 27.69
C SER A 135 17.27 -2.20 26.22
N GLU A 136 16.62 -2.93 25.31
CA GLU A 136 16.75 -2.77 23.86
C GLU A 136 15.41 -2.43 23.24
N MET A 137 15.48 -1.80 22.07
CA MET A 137 14.32 -1.51 21.23
C MET A 137 14.56 -2.08 19.83
N HIS A 138 13.69 -2.96 19.39
CA HIS A 138 13.70 -3.51 18.05
C HIS A 138 12.75 -2.73 17.14
N VAL A 139 13.24 -2.36 15.97
CA VAL A 139 12.42 -1.73 14.93
C VAL A 139 12.11 -2.80 13.88
N LEU A 140 10.88 -3.30 13.86
CA LEU A 140 10.45 -4.32 12.92
C LEU A 140 9.64 -3.70 11.79
N GLN A 141 9.79 -4.22 10.58
CA GLN A 141 8.86 -3.91 9.48
C GLN A 141 7.56 -4.66 9.72
N LYS A 142 6.43 -3.97 9.74
CA LYS A 142 5.09 -4.59 9.95
C LYS A 142 4.81 -5.67 8.91
N LYS A 143 5.21 -5.44 7.64
CA LYS A 143 5.04 -6.39 6.56
C LYS A 143 5.77 -7.72 6.80
N ASP A 144 6.87 -7.72 7.56
CA ASP A 144 7.66 -8.93 7.82
C ASP A 144 7.14 -9.73 9.00
N ILE A 145 6.19 -9.18 9.78
CA ILE A 145 5.56 -9.87 10.90
C ILE A 145 4.58 -10.91 10.36
N ILE A 146 4.80 -12.18 10.71
CA ILE A 146 3.93 -13.30 10.35
C ILE A 146 2.80 -13.43 11.38
N PHE A 147 3.16 -13.48 12.66
CA PHE A 147 2.18 -13.47 13.76
C PHE A 147 2.83 -13.06 15.09
N ALA A 148 2.00 -12.72 16.06
CA ALA A 148 2.42 -12.52 17.43
C ALA A 148 1.66 -13.49 18.37
N GLU A 149 2.37 -14.11 19.29
CA GLU A 149 1.85 -15.08 20.27
C GLU A 149 2.10 -14.61 21.70
N ARG A 150 1.07 -14.63 22.52
CA ARG A 150 1.17 -14.40 23.96
C ARG A 150 1.32 -15.70 24.71
N THR A 151 2.46 -15.90 25.38
CA THR A 151 2.73 -17.04 26.24
C THR A 151 3.07 -16.56 27.65
N GLY A 152 2.14 -16.74 28.59
CA GLY A 152 2.30 -16.26 29.96
C GLY A 152 2.46 -14.73 30.01
N ARG A 153 3.61 -14.26 30.49
CA ARG A 153 3.92 -12.82 30.63
C ARG A 153 4.66 -12.21 29.44
N SER A 154 5.06 -13.01 28.46
CA SER A 154 5.80 -12.53 27.28
C SER A 154 4.97 -12.66 26.02
N THR A 155 5.25 -11.83 25.06
CA THR A 155 4.76 -11.91 23.69
C THR A 155 5.93 -12.20 22.76
N THR A 156 5.81 -13.22 21.92
CA THR A 156 6.78 -13.53 20.86
C THR A 156 6.21 -13.04 19.55
N ILE A 157 6.97 -12.21 18.83
CA ILE A 157 6.66 -11.75 17.48
C ILE A 157 7.51 -12.57 16.54
N VAL A 158 6.87 -13.31 15.65
CA VAL A 158 7.51 -14.13 14.62
C VAL A 158 7.51 -13.33 13.33
N THR A 159 8.70 -13.11 12.78
CA THR A 159 8.90 -12.43 11.51
C THR A 159 9.46 -13.40 10.47
N THR A 160 9.61 -12.94 9.26
CA THR A 160 10.27 -13.69 8.17
C THR A 160 11.76 -13.93 8.42
N ALA A 161 12.40 -13.12 9.27
CA ALA A 161 13.84 -13.16 9.54
C ALA A 161 14.17 -13.69 10.94
N GLU A 162 13.41 -13.32 11.96
CA GLU A 162 13.74 -13.58 13.35
C GLU A 162 12.50 -13.66 14.26
N GLU A 163 12.72 -14.03 15.51
CA GLU A 163 11.73 -13.98 16.58
C GLU A 163 12.16 -12.98 17.65
N VAL A 164 11.27 -12.05 17.96
CA VAL A 164 11.51 -11.04 18.99
C VAL A 164 10.56 -11.24 20.16
N GLN A 165 11.10 -11.30 21.36
CA GLN A 165 10.32 -11.39 22.60
C GLN A 165 10.15 -10.03 23.25
N THR A 166 8.96 -9.75 23.80
CA THR A 166 8.65 -8.51 24.50
C THR A 166 7.71 -8.76 25.67
N TYR A 167 7.66 -7.81 26.60
CA TYR A 167 6.64 -7.77 27.65
C TYR A 167 5.39 -6.98 27.25
N GLN A 168 5.40 -6.29 26.11
CA GLN A 168 4.22 -5.63 25.56
C GLN A 168 3.09 -6.65 25.38
N THR A 169 1.87 -6.24 25.69
CA THR A 169 0.70 -7.10 25.50
C THR A 169 0.33 -7.15 24.01
N LEU A 170 -0.47 -8.15 23.65
CA LEU A 170 -1.00 -8.20 22.27
C LEU A 170 -1.93 -7.00 21.95
N ASN A 171 -2.54 -6.38 22.96
CA ASN A 171 -3.35 -5.17 22.74
C ASN A 171 -2.47 -3.95 22.44
N ASP A 172 -1.31 -3.83 23.13
CA ASP A 172 -0.34 -2.76 22.83
C ASP A 172 0.16 -2.90 21.38
N ILE A 173 0.52 -4.12 20.97
CA ILE A 173 1.01 -4.43 19.64
C ILE A 173 -0.09 -4.22 18.58
N LYS A 174 -1.34 -4.64 18.87
CA LYS A 174 -2.47 -4.47 17.95
C LYS A 174 -2.73 -3.01 17.60
N GLY A 175 -2.59 -2.10 18.55
CA GLY A 175 -2.79 -0.66 18.31
C GLY A 175 -1.84 -0.07 17.26
N ASP A 176 -0.67 -0.68 17.08
CA ASP A 176 0.33 -0.24 16.13
C ASP A 176 0.25 -0.98 14.76
N LEU A 177 -0.55 -2.04 14.67
CA LEU A 177 -0.69 -2.86 13.46
C LEU A 177 -1.94 -2.46 12.64
N PRO A 178 -1.86 -2.39 11.30
CA PRO A 178 -3.02 -2.06 10.45
C PRO A 178 -4.06 -3.18 10.49
N GLU A 179 -5.32 -2.81 10.81
CA GLU A 179 -6.41 -3.78 10.96
C GLU A 179 -6.76 -4.52 9.66
N LYS A 180 -6.47 -3.92 8.51
CA LYS A 180 -6.67 -4.54 7.19
C LYS A 180 -5.73 -5.73 6.94
N ASP A 181 -4.55 -5.74 7.59
CA ASP A 181 -3.51 -6.75 7.37
C ASP A 181 -3.38 -7.73 8.56
N PHE A 182 -3.88 -7.35 9.75
CA PHE A 182 -3.70 -8.12 10.98
C PHE A 182 -5.02 -8.43 11.67
N LEU A 183 -5.25 -9.71 11.93
CA LEU A 183 -6.43 -10.22 12.61
C LEU A 183 -6.10 -10.70 14.02
N ARG A 184 -6.89 -10.27 15.01
CA ARG A 184 -6.89 -10.90 16.34
C ARG A 184 -7.60 -12.25 16.26
N SER A 185 -6.87 -13.28 15.88
CA SER A 185 -7.44 -14.61 15.60
C SER A 185 -7.84 -15.40 16.85
N HIS A 186 -7.15 -15.13 17.97
CA HIS A 186 -7.38 -15.78 19.25
C HIS A 186 -6.99 -14.86 20.40
N ARG A 187 -7.43 -15.15 21.64
CA ARG A 187 -7.00 -14.40 22.83
C ARG A 187 -5.47 -14.30 22.99
N SER A 188 -4.74 -15.29 22.45
CA SER A 188 -3.28 -15.39 22.52
C SER A 188 -2.58 -15.13 21.19
N PHE A 189 -3.29 -14.81 20.11
CA PHE A 189 -2.68 -14.65 18.79
C PHE A 189 -3.20 -13.43 18.02
N ILE A 190 -2.28 -12.73 17.37
CA ILE A 190 -2.54 -11.81 16.25
C ILE A 190 -1.82 -12.40 15.03
N ILE A 191 -2.51 -12.55 13.90
CA ILE A 191 -1.94 -13.11 12.67
C ILE A 191 -1.97 -12.10 11.54
N ASN A 192 -0.94 -12.14 10.69
CA ASN A 192 -0.91 -11.42 9.44
C ASN A 192 -1.60 -12.28 8.37
N ILE A 193 -2.64 -11.72 7.76
CA ILE A 193 -3.47 -12.45 6.79
C ILE A 193 -2.73 -12.82 5.51
N HIS A 194 -1.72 -12.03 5.12
CA HIS A 194 -0.94 -12.23 3.90
C HIS A 194 -0.02 -13.45 3.95
N TYR A 195 0.29 -13.97 5.14
CA TYR A 195 1.13 -15.16 5.30
C TYR A 195 0.33 -16.45 5.51
N ILE A 196 -1.01 -16.38 5.55
CA ILE A 196 -1.84 -17.57 5.79
C ILE A 196 -1.73 -18.53 4.61
N LYS A 197 -1.34 -19.78 4.91
CA LYS A 197 -1.24 -20.86 3.93
C LYS A 197 -2.48 -21.75 3.93
N HIS A 198 -2.89 -22.23 5.10
CA HIS A 198 -4.11 -23.01 5.26
C HIS A 198 -4.58 -23.06 6.71
N PHE A 199 -5.83 -23.43 6.88
CA PHE A 199 -6.46 -23.70 8.17
C PHE A 199 -6.67 -25.21 8.34
N SER A 200 -6.44 -25.72 9.56
CA SER A 200 -6.71 -27.14 9.90
C SER A 200 -7.55 -27.20 11.16
N ALA A 201 -8.53 -28.09 11.21
CA ALA A 201 -9.36 -28.28 12.38
C ALA A 201 -8.51 -28.75 13.57
N TYR A 202 -8.69 -28.10 14.74
CA TYR A 202 -8.05 -28.48 15.99
C TYR A 202 -9.07 -28.98 17.02
N THR A 203 -10.17 -28.22 17.22
CA THR A 203 -11.32 -28.61 18.03
C THR A 203 -12.60 -28.23 17.29
N LYS A 204 -13.77 -28.50 17.91
CA LYS A 204 -15.09 -28.06 17.36
C LYS A 204 -15.20 -26.53 17.23
N HIS A 205 -14.37 -25.76 18.00
CA HIS A 205 -14.49 -24.30 18.09
C HIS A 205 -13.19 -23.55 17.76
N SER A 206 -12.13 -24.26 17.37
CA SER A 206 -10.84 -23.66 17.04
C SER A 206 -10.12 -24.42 15.93
N PHE A 207 -9.30 -23.68 15.19
CA PHE A 207 -8.50 -24.16 14.08
C PHE A 207 -7.05 -23.72 14.30
N THR A 208 -6.11 -24.46 13.73
CA THR A 208 -4.72 -24.04 13.59
C THR A 208 -4.54 -23.34 12.27
N VAL A 209 -3.72 -22.29 12.27
CA VAL A 209 -3.32 -21.53 11.08
C VAL A 209 -1.86 -21.86 10.80
N SER A 210 -1.57 -22.31 9.60
CA SER A 210 -0.22 -22.49 9.09
C SER A 210 0.14 -21.35 8.15
N PHE A 211 1.41 -20.98 8.14
CA PHE A 211 1.90 -19.80 7.43
C PHE A 211 2.99 -20.16 6.42
N GLU A 212 3.17 -19.28 5.45
CA GLU A 212 4.39 -19.23 4.67
C GLU A 212 5.51 -18.59 5.50
N GLY A 213 6.75 -19.01 5.26
CA GLY A 213 7.93 -18.44 5.92
C GLY A 213 8.23 -18.95 7.35
N THR A 214 7.35 -19.78 7.97
CA THR A 214 7.64 -20.39 9.27
C THR A 214 6.96 -21.74 9.44
N PRO A 215 7.59 -22.72 10.15
CA PRO A 215 6.94 -23.98 10.54
C PRO A 215 5.97 -23.82 11.72
N LYS A 216 6.01 -22.68 12.42
CA LYS A 216 5.16 -22.41 13.56
C LYS A 216 3.71 -22.17 13.14
N LYS A 217 2.79 -22.43 14.07
CA LYS A 217 1.35 -22.30 13.85
C LYS A 217 0.74 -21.37 14.87
N ALA A 218 -0.32 -20.68 14.48
CA ALA A 218 -1.18 -19.92 15.39
C ALA A 218 -2.55 -20.61 15.53
N MET A 219 -3.37 -20.06 16.42
CA MET A 219 -4.76 -20.49 16.59
C MET A 219 -5.72 -19.41 16.12
N ILE A 220 -6.84 -19.85 15.57
CA ILE A 220 -7.99 -19.01 15.23
C ILE A 220 -9.27 -19.65 15.79
N THR A 221 -10.15 -18.83 16.38
CA THR A 221 -11.46 -19.30 16.82
C THR A 221 -12.39 -19.47 15.62
N LYS A 222 -13.42 -20.33 15.74
CA LYS A 222 -14.42 -20.48 14.68
C LYS A 222 -15.06 -19.14 14.29
N GLN A 223 -15.43 -18.34 15.29
CA GLN A 223 -16.02 -17.00 15.05
C GLN A 223 -15.10 -16.10 14.23
N GLN A 224 -13.80 -16.08 14.53
CA GLN A 224 -12.83 -15.28 13.78
C GLN A 224 -12.53 -15.85 12.39
N LEU A 225 -12.61 -17.16 12.22
CA LEU A 225 -12.52 -17.80 10.90
C LEU A 225 -13.72 -17.46 10.02
N ASP A 226 -14.94 -17.53 10.58
CA ASP A 226 -16.17 -17.15 9.87
C ASP A 226 -16.12 -15.64 9.48
N TYR A 227 -15.65 -14.77 10.40
CA TYR A 227 -15.42 -13.35 10.10
C TYR A 227 -14.41 -13.17 8.95
N PHE A 228 -13.27 -13.86 9.02
CA PHE A 228 -12.23 -13.80 8.00
C PHE A 228 -12.75 -14.21 6.61
N GLN A 229 -13.52 -15.30 6.54
CA GLN A 229 -14.11 -15.77 5.29
C GLN A 229 -15.09 -14.76 4.69
N ASN A 230 -15.94 -14.16 5.51
CA ASN A 230 -16.95 -13.20 5.05
C ASN A 230 -16.38 -11.82 4.66
N TYR A 231 -15.20 -11.45 5.21
CA TYR A 231 -14.62 -10.12 4.99
C TYR A 231 -13.57 -10.09 3.89
N TYR A 232 -12.86 -11.20 3.66
CA TYR A 232 -11.73 -11.25 2.73
C TYR A 232 -11.99 -12.12 1.49
N PHE A 233 -13.10 -12.85 1.43
CA PHE A 233 -13.52 -13.69 0.30
C PHE A 233 -15.01 -13.53 -0.01
#